data_e156385a0e0671d6e3799b7461cd0116
#
_entry.id   e156385a0e0671d6e3799b7461cd0116
#
_cell.length_a   1.000
_cell.length_b   1.000
_cell.length_c   1.000
_cell.angle_alpha   90.00
_cell.angle_beta   90.00
_cell.angle_gamma   90.00
#
_symmetry.space_group_name_H-M   'P 1'
#
loop_
_entity.id
_entity.type
_entity.pdbx_description
1 polymer ?
#
loop_
_entity_poly.entity_id
_entity_poly.type
_entity_poly.pdbx_seq_one_letter_code
_entity_poly.pdbx_strand_id
1 'polypeptide(L)'
;MNAKKLVLASAIFAGLIGVAVLAQKTETTAERATDAANAFLASLKAEQKSRASFAFDDKERLRWWFTPQQKDGKYTRKGLPLEDMTAEQQKLALALLKASTSDAGSSTATTIISLEEVLKNFEKGKGPVRNTGWYFVSVFGT
;
A
#
# COMPACT_ATOMS: atom_id res chain seq x y z
N MET A 1 56.72 23.12 4.61
CA MET A 1 55.27 23.23 4.88
C MET A 1 55.04 22.89 6.34
N ASN A 2 54.55 23.81 7.18
CA ASN A 2 54.54 23.66 8.64
C ASN A 2 53.50 22.59 9.05
N ALA A 3 53.89 21.63 9.88
CA ALA A 3 53.05 20.53 10.38
C ALA A 3 51.67 21.02 10.94
N LYS A 4 51.62 22.20 11.55
CA LYS A 4 50.40 22.84 12.02
C LYS A 4 49.36 23.16 10.89
N LYS A 5 49.84 23.52 9.69
CA LYS A 5 49.01 23.77 8.52
C LYS A 5 48.47 22.49 7.93
N LEU A 6 49.21 21.39 8.00
CA LEU A 6 48.78 20.07 7.52
C LEU A 6 47.67 19.46 8.40
N VAL A 7 47.81 19.62 9.75
CA VAL A 7 46.81 19.15 10.70
C VAL A 7 45.49 19.92 10.55
N LEU A 8 45.57 21.24 10.30
CA LEU A 8 44.36 22.07 10.10
C LEU A 8 43.63 21.71 8.82
N ALA A 9 44.36 21.44 7.74
CA ALA A 9 43.79 21.03 6.43
C ALA A 9 43.13 19.66 6.52
N SER A 10 43.71 18.71 7.27
CA SER A 10 43.16 17.37 7.48
C SER A 10 41.88 17.42 8.34
N ALA A 11 41.80 18.28 9.35
CA ALA A 11 40.60 18.44 10.19
C ALA A 11 39.43 19.05 9.41
N ILE A 12 39.69 20.01 8.51
CA ILE A 12 38.65 20.62 7.67
C ILE A 12 38.11 19.61 6.63
N PHE A 13 38.98 18.78 6.06
CA PHE A 13 38.57 17.76 5.07
C PHE A 13 37.73 16.64 5.70
N ALA A 14 38.08 16.19 6.92
CA ALA A 14 37.30 15.22 7.66
C ALA A 14 35.92 15.78 8.09
N GLY A 15 35.83 17.06 8.41
CA GLY A 15 34.55 17.72 8.74
C GLY A 15 33.60 17.84 7.55
N LEU A 16 34.11 18.07 6.34
CA LEU A 16 33.30 18.17 5.12
C LEU A 16 32.74 16.81 4.66
N ILE A 17 33.48 15.72 4.85
CA ILE A 17 32.98 14.36 4.54
C ILE A 17 31.89 13.95 5.55
N GLY A 18 32.00 14.30 6.81
CA GLY A 18 30.99 14.00 7.83
C GLY A 18 29.63 14.69 7.58
N VAL A 19 29.63 15.89 7.01
CA VAL A 19 28.41 16.63 6.68
C VAL A 19 27.71 16.08 5.43
N ALA A 20 28.46 15.56 4.47
CA ALA A 20 27.89 14.97 3.26
C ALA A 20 27.15 13.64 3.50
N VAL A 21 27.50 12.88 4.55
CA VAL A 21 26.85 11.60 4.89
C VAL A 21 25.51 11.83 5.61
N LEU A 22 25.28 12.99 6.22
CA LEU A 22 24.04 13.30 6.98
C LEU A 22 22.90 13.83 6.10
N ALA A 23 23.11 14.02 4.81
CA ALA A 23 22.10 14.54 3.88
C ALA A 23 21.41 13.44 3.03
N GLN A 24 21.38 12.20 3.49
CA GLN A 24 20.49 11.23 2.87
C GLN A 24 19.03 11.64 3.20
N LYS A 25 18.35 12.20 2.19
CA LYS A 25 16.92 12.51 2.28
C LYS A 25 16.19 11.20 2.62
N THR A 26 15.73 11.07 3.84
CA THR A 26 14.89 9.94 4.24
C THR A 26 13.55 10.09 3.52
N GLU A 27 13.24 9.13 2.68
CA GLU A 27 11.96 9.07 1.97
C GLU A 27 10.81 9.05 2.98
N THR A 28 9.85 9.94 2.81
CA THR A 28 8.69 10.03 3.69
C THR A 28 7.73 8.87 3.43
N THR A 29 6.88 8.55 4.41
CA THR A 29 5.81 7.56 4.23
C THR A 29 4.87 7.96 3.09
N ALA A 30 4.61 9.25 2.89
CA ALA A 30 3.78 9.74 1.81
C ALA A 30 4.42 9.50 0.43
N GLU A 31 5.72 9.76 0.28
CA GLU A 31 6.45 9.47 -0.96
C GLU A 31 6.41 7.98 -1.27
N ARG A 32 6.75 7.10 -0.32
CA ARG A 32 6.69 5.64 -0.51
C ARG A 32 5.29 5.14 -0.89
N ALA A 33 4.25 5.66 -0.22
CA ALA A 33 2.87 5.29 -0.53
C ALA A 33 2.45 5.74 -1.92
N THR A 34 2.88 6.94 -2.35
CA THR A 34 2.63 7.46 -3.69
C THR A 34 3.32 6.62 -4.76
N ASP A 35 4.59 6.28 -4.55
CA ASP A 35 5.34 5.45 -5.50
C ASP A 35 4.75 4.04 -5.61
N ALA A 36 4.35 3.44 -4.49
CA ALA A 36 3.67 2.15 -4.48
C ALA A 36 2.30 2.21 -5.17
N ALA A 37 1.53 3.29 -4.99
CA ALA A 37 0.25 3.49 -5.68
C ALA A 37 0.45 3.63 -7.19
N ASN A 38 1.44 4.41 -7.62
CA ASN A 38 1.79 4.57 -9.03
C ASN A 38 2.23 3.25 -9.66
N ALA A 39 3.09 2.48 -8.98
CA ALA A 39 3.52 1.15 -9.45
C ALA A 39 2.34 0.18 -9.60
N PHE A 40 1.44 0.16 -8.61
CA PHE A 40 0.22 -0.65 -8.68
C PHE A 40 -0.65 -0.24 -9.87
N LEU A 41 -1.00 1.05 -10.00
CA LEU A 41 -1.85 1.56 -11.08
C LEU A 41 -1.23 1.37 -12.47
N ALA A 42 0.10 1.45 -12.60
CA ALA A 42 0.81 1.20 -13.86
C ALA A 42 0.74 -0.28 -14.29
N SER A 43 0.59 -1.21 -13.36
CA SER A 43 0.47 -2.65 -13.64
C SER A 43 -0.91 -3.07 -14.15
N LEU A 44 -1.91 -2.21 -14.00
CA LEU A 44 -3.31 -2.54 -14.29
C LEU A 44 -3.65 -2.35 -15.77
N LYS A 45 -4.48 -3.26 -16.30
CA LYS A 45 -5.15 -3.05 -17.58
C LYS A 45 -6.15 -1.88 -17.48
N ALA A 46 -6.52 -1.28 -18.61
CA ALA A 46 -7.41 -0.11 -18.64
C ALA A 46 -8.72 -0.34 -17.87
N GLU A 47 -9.35 -1.50 -18.02
CA GLU A 47 -10.58 -1.86 -17.30
C GLU A 47 -10.37 -1.99 -15.78
N GLN A 48 -9.28 -2.65 -15.36
CA GLN A 48 -8.93 -2.74 -13.94
C GLN A 48 -8.63 -1.36 -13.34
N LYS A 49 -7.89 -0.53 -14.09
CA LYS A 49 -7.53 0.83 -13.66
C LYS A 49 -8.76 1.69 -13.46
N SER A 50 -9.76 1.62 -14.34
CA SER A 50 -11.02 2.39 -14.21
C SER A 50 -11.83 1.99 -12.95
N ARG A 51 -11.64 0.79 -12.43
CA ARG A 51 -12.25 0.32 -11.17
C ARG A 51 -11.43 0.70 -9.94
N ALA A 52 -10.10 0.82 -10.08
CA ALA A 52 -9.20 1.10 -8.97
C ALA A 52 -8.94 2.59 -8.74
N SER A 53 -9.16 3.45 -9.75
CA SER A 53 -8.84 4.88 -9.70
C SER A 53 -10.09 5.74 -9.58
N PHE A 54 -10.04 6.71 -8.67
CA PHE A 54 -11.11 7.66 -8.41
C PHE A 54 -10.55 9.08 -8.30
N ALA A 55 -11.35 10.08 -8.68
CA ALA A 55 -11.03 11.47 -8.39
C ALA A 55 -10.88 11.68 -6.87
N PHE A 56 -10.03 12.62 -6.46
CA PHE A 56 -9.77 12.87 -5.04
C PHE A 56 -11.03 13.23 -4.25
N ASP A 57 -11.96 13.94 -4.88
CA ASP A 57 -13.23 14.40 -4.32
C ASP A 57 -14.40 13.45 -4.57
N ASP A 58 -14.15 12.26 -5.14
CA ASP A 58 -15.20 11.27 -5.35
C ASP A 58 -15.87 10.90 -4.01
N LYS A 59 -17.20 10.90 -4.01
CA LYS A 59 -18.01 10.61 -2.82
C LYS A 59 -17.77 9.20 -2.27
N GLU A 60 -17.28 8.28 -3.10
CA GLU A 60 -16.95 6.91 -2.66
C GLU A 60 -15.87 6.91 -1.56
N ARG A 61 -14.99 7.91 -1.52
CA ARG A 61 -13.97 8.06 -0.47
C ARG A 61 -14.57 8.19 0.94
N LEU A 62 -15.79 8.67 1.06
CA LEU A 62 -16.50 8.85 2.34
C LEU A 62 -17.45 7.70 2.65
N ARG A 63 -17.56 6.69 1.77
CA ARG A 63 -18.46 5.55 1.97
C ARG A 63 -17.78 4.45 2.75
N TRP A 64 -18.05 4.41 4.04
CA TRP A 64 -17.60 3.39 4.96
C TRP A 64 -18.73 2.40 5.23
N TRP A 65 -18.43 1.11 5.03
CA TRP A 65 -19.39 0.05 5.24
C TRP A 65 -18.91 -0.87 6.35
N PHE A 66 -19.71 -0.99 7.39
CA PHE A 66 -19.42 -1.85 8.53
C PHE A 66 -19.59 -3.34 8.20
N THR A 67 -20.56 -3.68 7.35
CA THR A 67 -20.85 -5.06 6.97
C THR A 67 -20.37 -5.38 5.57
N PRO A 68 -20.17 -6.69 5.24
CA PRO A 68 -19.96 -7.10 3.87
C PRO A 68 -21.08 -6.57 2.96
N GLN A 69 -20.71 -5.90 1.88
CA GLN A 69 -21.66 -5.40 0.89
C GLN A 69 -21.83 -6.47 -0.19
N GLN A 70 -22.88 -7.26 -0.06
CA GLN A 70 -23.19 -8.38 -0.95
C GLN A 70 -24.66 -8.37 -1.33
N LYS A 71 -24.97 -8.79 -2.55
CA LYS A 71 -26.31 -9.06 -3.06
C LYS A 71 -26.26 -10.29 -3.97
N ASP A 72 -27.16 -11.23 -3.75
CA ASP A 72 -27.27 -12.45 -4.55
C ASP A 72 -25.94 -13.23 -4.64
N GLY A 73 -25.20 -13.32 -3.54
CA GLY A 73 -23.93 -14.03 -3.46
C GLY A 73 -22.76 -13.36 -4.19
N LYS A 74 -22.90 -12.08 -4.58
CA LYS A 74 -21.87 -11.27 -5.22
C LYS A 74 -21.58 -10.03 -4.40
N TYR A 75 -20.33 -9.54 -4.46
CA TYR A 75 -19.98 -8.26 -3.84
C TYR A 75 -20.61 -7.08 -4.61
N THR A 76 -20.92 -6.01 -3.87
CA THR A 76 -21.40 -4.74 -4.42
C THR A 76 -20.47 -3.55 -4.10
N ARG A 77 -19.37 -3.79 -3.39
CA ARG A 77 -18.34 -2.77 -3.12
C ARG A 77 -17.67 -2.32 -4.41
N LYS A 78 -17.31 -1.05 -4.46
CA LYS A 78 -16.44 -0.49 -5.49
C LYS A 78 -14.96 -0.73 -5.15
N GLY A 79 -14.10 -0.46 -6.10
CA GLY A 79 -12.68 -0.78 -6.06
C GLY A 79 -12.35 -2.03 -6.88
N LEU A 80 -11.08 -2.31 -7.04
CA LEU A 80 -10.59 -3.51 -7.71
C LEU A 80 -10.35 -4.60 -6.66
N PRO A 81 -11.08 -5.73 -6.69
CA PRO A 81 -10.86 -6.84 -5.76
C PRO A 81 -9.59 -7.62 -6.11
N LEU A 82 -8.99 -8.25 -5.10
CA LEU A 82 -7.79 -9.07 -5.29
C LEU A 82 -8.03 -10.24 -6.25
N GLU A 83 -9.22 -10.84 -6.29
CA GLU A 83 -9.53 -11.97 -7.20
C GLU A 83 -9.45 -11.60 -8.68
N ASP A 84 -9.65 -10.33 -9.03
CA ASP A 84 -9.57 -9.83 -10.41
C ASP A 84 -8.14 -9.35 -10.79
N MET A 85 -7.16 -9.61 -9.93
CA MET A 85 -5.75 -9.24 -10.12
C MET A 85 -4.90 -10.47 -10.42
N THR A 86 -3.89 -10.29 -11.26
CA THR A 86 -2.82 -11.30 -11.38
C THR A 86 -2.00 -11.38 -10.10
N ALA A 87 -1.24 -12.47 -9.91
CA ALA A 87 -0.37 -12.63 -8.73
C ALA A 87 0.60 -11.45 -8.56
N GLU A 88 1.14 -10.91 -9.65
CA GLU A 88 2.04 -9.75 -9.60
C GLU A 88 1.29 -8.47 -9.20
N GLN A 89 0.07 -8.27 -9.70
CA GLN A 89 -0.77 -7.14 -9.29
C GLN A 89 -1.17 -7.22 -7.81
N GLN A 90 -1.49 -8.43 -7.31
CA GLN A 90 -1.76 -8.65 -5.88
C GLN A 90 -0.54 -8.29 -5.01
N LYS A 91 0.67 -8.68 -5.42
CA LYS A 91 1.91 -8.28 -4.73
C LYS A 91 2.05 -6.76 -4.65
N LEU A 92 1.79 -6.05 -5.75
CA LEU A 92 1.85 -4.58 -5.78
C LEU A 92 0.75 -3.95 -4.92
N ALA A 93 -0.45 -4.50 -4.89
CA ALA A 93 -1.52 -4.06 -4.00
C ALA A 93 -1.15 -4.22 -2.51
N LEU A 94 -0.55 -5.35 -2.14
CA LEU A 94 -0.05 -5.58 -0.78
C LEU A 94 1.18 -4.73 -0.45
N ALA A 95 2.04 -4.42 -1.43
CA ALA A 95 3.14 -3.48 -1.27
C ALA A 95 2.63 -2.05 -1.00
N LEU A 96 1.56 -1.62 -1.68
CA LEU A 96 0.88 -0.36 -1.41
C LEU A 96 0.32 -0.32 0.02
N LEU A 97 -0.36 -1.38 0.45
CA LEU A 97 -0.84 -1.51 1.83
C LEU A 97 0.31 -1.36 2.83
N LYS A 98 1.42 -2.06 2.60
CA LYS A 98 2.61 -2.00 3.47
C LYS A 98 3.25 -0.60 3.48
N ALA A 99 3.35 0.07 2.34
CA ALA A 99 3.89 1.42 2.24
C ALA A 99 3.02 2.48 2.96
N SER A 100 1.71 2.22 3.04
CA SER A 100 0.71 3.14 3.60
C SER A 100 0.40 2.89 5.08
N THR A 101 0.91 1.81 5.68
CA THR A 101 0.63 1.42 7.07
C THR A 101 1.91 1.10 7.83
N SER A 102 1.81 0.93 9.15
CA SER A 102 2.90 0.34 9.93
C SER A 102 3.05 -1.16 9.63
N ASP A 103 4.19 -1.75 10.01
CA ASP A 103 4.40 -3.20 9.87
C ASP A 103 3.32 -3.99 10.63
N ALA A 104 2.92 -3.54 11.82
CA ALA A 104 1.83 -4.14 12.58
C ALA A 104 0.49 -4.00 11.85
N GLY A 105 0.19 -2.83 11.27
CA GLY A 105 -1.03 -2.60 10.49
C GLY A 105 -1.11 -3.49 9.25
N SER A 106 -0.02 -3.59 8.51
CA SER A 106 0.08 -4.48 7.35
C SER A 106 -0.08 -5.95 7.73
N SER A 107 0.57 -6.41 8.80
CA SER A 107 0.43 -7.77 9.33
C SER A 107 -1.01 -8.06 9.77
N THR A 108 -1.65 -7.14 10.49
CA THR A 108 -3.04 -7.26 10.90
C THR A 108 -3.97 -7.37 9.70
N ALA A 109 -3.80 -6.53 8.69
CA ALA A 109 -4.64 -6.56 7.49
C ALA A 109 -4.51 -7.89 6.73
N THR A 110 -3.30 -8.41 6.54
CA THR A 110 -3.09 -9.70 5.87
C THR A 110 -3.64 -10.87 6.68
N THR A 111 -3.55 -10.81 8.02
CA THR A 111 -4.19 -11.79 8.91
C THR A 111 -5.71 -11.76 8.76
N ILE A 112 -6.33 -10.58 8.73
CA ILE A 112 -7.78 -10.45 8.51
C ILE A 112 -8.20 -11.09 7.18
N ILE A 113 -7.44 -10.85 6.10
CA ILE A 113 -7.70 -11.49 4.80
C ILE A 113 -7.70 -13.02 4.94
N SER A 114 -6.72 -13.60 5.65
CA SER A 114 -6.62 -15.05 5.82
C SER A 114 -7.75 -15.64 6.67
N LEU A 115 -8.34 -14.87 7.58
CA LEU A 115 -9.45 -15.33 8.42
C LEU A 115 -10.74 -15.61 7.63
N GLU A 116 -10.90 -15.07 6.41
CA GLU A 116 -12.05 -15.39 5.56
C GLU A 116 -12.16 -16.89 5.29
N GLU A 117 -11.04 -17.60 5.11
CA GLU A 117 -11.08 -19.05 4.92
C GLU A 117 -11.48 -19.79 6.20
N VAL A 118 -11.05 -19.31 7.36
CA VAL A 118 -11.45 -19.87 8.66
C VAL A 118 -12.96 -19.67 8.87
N LEU A 119 -13.47 -18.45 8.61
CA LEU A 119 -14.90 -18.13 8.74
C LEU A 119 -15.74 -18.93 7.75
N LYS A 120 -15.30 -19.08 6.51
CA LYS A 120 -15.96 -19.91 5.50
C LYS A 120 -16.18 -21.34 5.99
N ASN A 121 -15.12 -21.95 6.57
CA ASN A 121 -15.16 -23.30 7.11
C ASN A 121 -16.03 -23.39 8.37
N PHE A 122 -16.03 -22.37 9.21
CA PHE A 122 -16.82 -22.32 10.44
C PHE A 122 -18.32 -22.09 10.15
N GLU A 123 -18.65 -21.13 9.31
CA GLU A 123 -20.03 -20.74 9.00
C GLU A 123 -20.76 -21.74 8.10
N LYS A 124 -20.05 -22.55 7.33
CA LYS A 124 -20.61 -23.58 6.44
C LYS A 124 -21.74 -23.07 5.55
N GLY A 125 -21.59 -21.87 5.02
CA GLY A 125 -22.56 -21.22 4.13
C GLY A 125 -23.77 -20.60 4.84
N LYS A 126 -23.79 -20.51 6.17
CA LYS A 126 -24.88 -19.88 6.94
C LYS A 126 -24.73 -18.35 7.11
N GLY A 127 -23.67 -17.77 6.59
CA GLY A 127 -23.36 -16.35 6.66
C GLY A 127 -23.18 -15.72 5.27
N PRO A 128 -22.60 -14.53 5.20
CA PRO A 128 -22.21 -13.92 3.94
C PRO A 128 -21.15 -14.78 3.24
N VAL A 129 -21.04 -14.63 1.93
CA VAL A 129 -19.95 -15.30 1.17
C VAL A 129 -18.61 -14.82 1.71
N ARG A 130 -17.76 -15.78 2.09
CA ARG A 130 -16.39 -15.55 2.56
C ARG A 130 -15.40 -15.83 1.43
N ASN A 131 -14.62 -14.82 1.07
CA ASN A 131 -13.65 -14.94 -0.02
C ASN A 131 -12.44 -14.04 0.26
N THR A 132 -11.26 -14.64 0.37
CA THR A 132 -9.98 -13.94 0.55
C THR A 132 -9.64 -12.98 -0.60
N GLY A 133 -10.25 -13.17 -1.77
CA GLY A 133 -10.12 -12.29 -2.93
C GLY A 133 -11.04 -11.06 -2.89
N TRP A 134 -11.99 -10.97 -1.93
CA TRP A 134 -12.95 -9.86 -1.83
C TRP A 134 -12.45 -8.74 -0.92
N TYR A 135 -11.19 -8.38 -1.08
CA TYR A 135 -10.59 -7.17 -0.52
C TYR A 135 -10.28 -6.22 -1.67
N PHE A 136 -10.69 -4.97 -1.54
CA PHE A 136 -10.79 -4.02 -2.65
C PHE A 136 -9.76 -2.91 -2.50
N VAL A 137 -9.08 -2.59 -3.59
CA VAL A 137 -8.15 -1.47 -3.66
C VAL A 137 -8.81 -0.32 -4.40
N SER A 138 -8.81 0.86 -3.77
CA SER A 138 -9.25 2.12 -4.34
C SER A 138 -8.19 3.19 -4.09
N VAL A 139 -7.73 3.84 -5.17
CA VAL A 139 -6.77 4.94 -5.12
C VAL A 139 -7.51 6.21 -5.50
N PHE A 140 -7.44 7.22 -4.62
CA PHE A 140 -8.08 8.51 -4.82
C PHE A 140 -7.01 9.58 -5.05
N GLY A 141 -7.19 10.44 -6.07
CA GLY A 141 -6.25 11.51 -6.39
C GLY A 141 -5.58 11.39 -7.75
N THR A 142 -6.15 10.59 -8.63
CA THR A 142 -5.68 10.42 -10.02
C THR A 142 -6.43 11.34 -10.97
#